data_694b3e484ecc6e8446dafa8e3bce6e2b
#
_entry.id   694b3e484ecc6e8446dafa8e3bce6e2b
#
_cell.length_a   1.000
_cell.length_b   1.000
_cell.length_c   1.000
_cell.angle_alpha   90.00
_cell.angle_beta   90.00
_cell.angle_gamma   90.00
#
_symmetry.space_group_name_H-M   'P 1'
#
loop_
_entity.id
_entity.type
_entity.pdbx_description
1 polymer ?
#
loop_
_entity_poly.entity_id
_entity_poly.type
_entity_poly.pdbx_seq_one_letter_code
_entity_poly.pdbx_strand_id
1 'polypeptide(L)'
;EQTELLEYQAPAGNTIPYGDMEDSSLSCWTPNNKTAEFWGSGNNTFTTGLCTQGVFDGGKRAKLQATSAVGVLASGNLFSGLFQKDVLTRGVVSFGQPYNWTARPKAMKVQYYAEKIGIVDIDKNFGAPISKGDQDMARIMVAIVDWNARREVGSGTEAPTGTWDPTETSSVEEGKI
;
A
#
# COMPACT_ATOMS: atom_id res chain seq x y z
N GLU A 1 29.73 -16.42 -37.70
CA GLU A 1 28.83 -16.26 -36.57
C GLU A 1 29.61 -15.60 -35.43
N GLN A 2 29.31 -14.36 -35.16
CA GLN A 2 29.79 -13.68 -33.96
C GLN A 2 28.92 -14.13 -32.80
N THR A 3 29.48 -14.93 -31.92
CA THR A 3 28.83 -15.20 -30.62
C THR A 3 29.07 -13.99 -29.74
N GLU A 4 28.06 -13.14 -29.57
CA GLU A 4 28.08 -12.14 -28.52
C GLU A 4 28.14 -12.83 -27.16
N LEU A 5 29.26 -12.70 -26.50
CA LEU A 5 29.38 -13.07 -25.09
C LEU A 5 28.53 -12.07 -24.29
N LEU A 6 27.35 -12.51 -23.89
CA LEU A 6 26.55 -11.78 -22.92
C LEU A 6 27.32 -11.76 -21.60
N GLU A 7 27.86 -10.59 -21.27
CA GLU A 7 28.52 -10.39 -20.00
C GLU A 7 27.52 -10.62 -18.86
N TYR A 8 27.78 -11.61 -18.02
CA TYR A 8 26.97 -11.86 -16.86
C TYR A 8 27.09 -10.68 -15.89
N GLN A 9 26.04 -9.92 -15.75
CA GLN A 9 25.94 -8.93 -14.70
C GLN A 9 25.33 -9.57 -13.47
N ALA A 10 26.06 -9.52 -12.35
CA ALA A 10 25.55 -9.98 -11.09
C ALA A 10 24.27 -9.21 -10.71
N PRO A 11 23.22 -9.88 -10.22
CA PRO A 11 22.03 -9.21 -9.76
C PRO A 11 22.38 -8.17 -8.70
N ALA A 12 21.88 -6.94 -8.86
CA ALA A 12 22.13 -5.85 -7.94
C ALA A 12 20.84 -5.37 -7.27
N GLY A 13 20.97 -5.02 -6.01
CA GLY A 13 19.90 -4.41 -5.21
C GLY A 13 18.99 -5.43 -4.53
N ASN A 14 18.62 -5.09 -3.33
CA ASN A 14 17.71 -5.87 -2.50
C ASN A 14 16.98 -5.00 -1.48
N THR A 15 17.06 -3.69 -1.64
CA THR A 15 16.53 -2.74 -0.68
C THR A 15 15.31 -2.04 -1.24
N ILE A 16 14.21 -2.06 -0.49
CA ILE A 16 13.03 -1.26 -0.82
C ILE A 16 13.36 0.19 -0.47
N PRO A 17 13.18 1.14 -1.40
CA PRO A 17 13.40 2.55 -1.11
C PRO A 17 12.62 3.01 0.14
N TYR A 18 13.30 3.70 1.04
CA TYR A 18 12.72 4.19 2.31
C TYR A 18 12.03 3.09 3.14
N GLY A 19 12.45 1.84 3.01
CA GLY A 19 11.83 0.71 3.71
C GLY A 19 12.09 0.69 5.22
N ASP A 20 13.08 1.43 5.69
CA ASP A 20 13.37 1.65 7.12
C ASP A 20 12.39 2.62 7.80
N MET A 21 11.61 3.40 7.02
CA MET A 21 10.64 4.39 7.50
C MET A 21 11.23 5.54 8.33
N GLU A 22 12.55 5.77 8.27
CA GLU A 22 13.23 6.80 9.05
C GLU A 22 13.09 8.21 8.49
N ASP A 23 12.79 8.35 7.19
CA ASP A 23 12.67 9.65 6.53
C ASP A 23 11.33 10.33 6.87
N SER A 24 11.42 11.43 7.61
CA SER A 24 10.25 12.21 8.02
C SER A 24 9.69 13.13 6.92
N SER A 25 10.40 13.26 5.81
CA SER A 25 9.98 14.13 4.69
C SER A 25 9.05 13.44 3.70
N LEU A 26 8.84 12.12 3.82
CA LEU A 26 8.00 11.39 2.90
C LEU A 26 6.57 11.90 2.89
N SER A 27 6.03 12.08 1.72
CA SER A 27 4.69 12.61 1.50
C SER A 27 3.57 11.70 2.03
N CYS A 28 3.84 10.41 2.21
CA CYS A 28 2.86 9.46 2.74
C CYS A 28 2.42 9.74 4.19
N TRP A 29 3.18 10.54 4.96
CA TRP A 29 2.83 10.92 6.34
C TRP A 29 1.79 12.04 6.42
N THR A 30 1.56 12.75 5.33
CA THR A 30 0.71 13.95 5.31
C THR A 30 -0.53 13.78 4.43
N PRO A 31 -1.62 14.52 4.70
CA PRO A 31 -2.78 14.55 3.82
C PRO A 31 -2.46 15.11 2.44
N ASN A 32 -3.17 14.62 1.42
CA ASN A 32 -3.10 15.10 0.03
C ASN A 32 -1.72 14.96 -0.63
N ASN A 33 -1.08 13.86 -0.40
CA ASN A 33 0.17 13.50 -1.03
C ASN A 33 -0.02 13.20 -2.53
N LYS A 34 -0.02 14.27 -3.33
CA LYS A 34 -0.12 14.18 -4.80
C LYS A 34 1.14 13.60 -5.46
N THR A 35 2.21 13.55 -4.73
CA THR A 35 3.49 12.98 -5.15
C THR A 35 3.88 11.90 -4.16
N ALA A 36 4.39 10.80 -4.66
CA ALA A 36 4.94 9.74 -3.82
C ALA A 36 6.39 9.51 -4.25
N GLU A 37 7.31 9.66 -3.32
CA GLU A 37 8.71 9.31 -3.54
C GLU A 37 8.84 7.82 -3.85
N PHE A 38 8.19 7.00 -3.05
CA PHE A 38 7.99 5.57 -3.25
C PHE A 38 6.67 5.12 -2.60
N TRP A 39 6.43 5.59 -1.37
CA TRP A 39 5.30 5.22 -0.54
C TRP A 39 4.16 6.22 -0.67
N GLY A 40 2.96 5.72 -0.82
CA GLY A 40 1.71 6.44 -0.72
C GLY A 40 0.85 5.92 0.43
N SER A 41 -0.09 6.73 0.87
CA SER A 41 -1.09 6.37 1.85
C SER A 41 -2.45 7.00 1.52
N GLY A 42 -3.50 6.51 2.12
CA GLY A 42 -4.84 7.07 1.96
C GLY A 42 -5.08 8.35 2.76
N ASN A 43 -4.05 8.94 3.36
CA ASN A 43 -4.18 10.19 4.08
C ASN A 43 -4.79 11.28 3.22
N ASN A 44 -5.83 11.92 3.73
CA ASN A 44 -6.47 13.06 3.09
C ASN A 44 -7.10 13.97 4.16
N THR A 45 -7.72 15.05 3.76
CA THR A 45 -8.28 16.05 4.68
C THR A 45 -9.39 15.53 5.61
N PHE A 46 -10.04 14.43 5.26
CA PHE A 46 -11.12 13.83 6.06
C PHE A 46 -10.64 12.63 6.88
N THR A 47 -9.61 11.96 6.42
CA THR A 47 -9.02 10.78 7.07
C THR A 47 -7.52 11.01 7.23
N THR A 48 -7.18 11.95 8.10
CA THR A 48 -5.80 12.18 8.50
C THR A 48 -5.36 11.08 9.46
N GLY A 49 -4.11 10.63 9.36
CA GLY A 49 -3.57 9.67 10.32
C GLY A 49 -3.82 8.20 9.99
N LEU A 50 -4.27 7.88 8.77
CA LEU A 50 -4.30 6.49 8.28
C LEU A 50 -2.89 5.88 8.23
N CYS A 51 -1.91 6.72 7.96
CA CYS A 51 -0.49 6.41 8.00
C CYS A 51 0.28 7.60 8.56
N THR A 52 1.00 7.38 9.64
CA THR A 52 1.84 8.39 10.28
C THR A 52 3.20 7.80 10.62
N GLN A 53 4.19 8.65 10.81
CA GLN A 53 5.45 8.19 11.34
C GLN A 53 5.37 8.15 12.88
N GLY A 54 5.53 6.97 13.45
CA GLY A 54 5.61 6.77 14.89
C GLY A 54 7.02 6.37 15.33
N VAL A 55 7.24 6.35 16.64
CA VAL A 55 8.48 5.84 17.25
C VAL A 55 8.18 4.52 17.95
N PHE A 56 8.95 3.49 17.65
CA PHE A 56 8.84 2.21 18.32
C PHE A 56 10.23 1.55 18.39
N ASP A 57 10.58 1.07 19.56
CA ASP A 57 11.86 0.40 19.83
C ASP A 57 13.10 1.22 19.35
N GLY A 58 13.08 2.51 19.69
CA GLY A 58 14.18 3.43 19.40
C GLY A 58 14.33 3.89 17.96
N GLY A 59 13.47 3.42 17.04
CA GLY A 59 13.47 3.82 15.63
C GLY A 59 12.12 4.36 15.17
N LYS A 60 12.10 5.02 14.03
CA LYS A 60 10.86 5.46 13.41
C LYS A 60 10.22 4.33 12.62
N ARG A 61 8.91 4.29 12.62
CA ARG A 61 8.11 3.24 11.95
C ARG A 61 6.87 3.84 11.31
N ALA A 62 6.36 3.20 10.29
CA ALA A 62 5.02 3.49 9.78
C ALA A 62 3.99 3.00 10.78
N LYS A 63 3.18 3.90 11.33
CA LYS A 63 2.02 3.59 12.16
C LYS A 63 0.78 3.66 11.30
N LEU A 64 0.10 2.53 11.14
CA LEU A 64 -1.15 2.39 10.40
C LEU A 64 -2.31 2.33 11.40
N GLN A 65 -3.30 3.16 11.20
CA GLN A 65 -4.46 3.24 12.08
C GLN A 65 -5.72 3.49 11.26
N ALA A 66 -6.71 2.62 11.44
CA ALA A 66 -8.04 2.87 10.87
C ALA A 66 -8.70 4.06 11.57
N THR A 67 -9.48 4.81 10.81
CA THR A 67 -10.30 5.90 11.32
C THR A 67 -11.66 5.90 10.63
N SER A 68 -12.55 6.74 11.09
CA SER A 68 -13.87 6.89 10.49
C SER A 68 -14.06 8.34 10.07
N ALA A 69 -14.58 8.54 8.86
CA ALA A 69 -15.00 9.83 8.37
C ALA A 69 -16.46 9.72 7.90
N VAL A 70 -17.32 10.58 8.47
CA VAL A 70 -18.76 10.61 8.13
C VAL A 70 -19.43 9.23 8.30
N GLY A 71 -18.96 8.43 9.26
CA GLY A 71 -19.44 7.08 9.52
C GLY A 71 -18.95 6.02 8.53
N VAL A 72 -18.02 6.34 7.66
CA VAL A 72 -17.34 5.39 6.77
C VAL A 72 -16.01 5.00 7.38
N LEU A 73 -15.74 3.71 7.49
CA LEU A 73 -14.44 3.21 7.92
C LEU A 73 -13.41 3.44 6.81
N ALA A 74 -12.29 4.02 7.19
CA ALA A 74 -11.10 4.10 6.36
C ALA A 74 -9.97 3.34 7.06
N SER A 75 -9.49 2.29 6.43
CA SER A 75 -8.42 1.45 6.96
C SER A 75 -7.07 2.17 6.91
N GLY A 76 -6.27 2.00 7.95
CA GLY A 76 -4.86 2.40 7.92
C GLY A 76 -4.12 1.66 6.81
N ASN A 77 -3.39 2.39 5.97
CA ASN A 77 -2.75 1.79 4.81
C ASN A 77 -1.46 2.49 4.43
N LEU A 78 -0.56 1.72 3.85
CA LEU A 78 0.69 2.16 3.22
C LEU A 78 0.94 1.27 2.02
N PHE A 79 1.28 1.84 0.89
CA PHE A 79 1.50 1.10 -0.35
C PHE A 79 2.54 1.77 -1.23
N SER A 80 3.17 1.02 -2.10
CA SER A 80 4.00 1.59 -3.16
C SER A 80 3.09 2.13 -4.26
N GLY A 81 3.10 3.44 -4.46
CA GLY A 81 2.21 4.08 -5.42
C GLY A 81 1.73 5.46 -4.97
N LEU A 82 0.62 5.88 -5.54
CA LEU A 82 0.05 7.20 -5.35
C LEU A 82 -1.43 7.10 -4.96
N PHE A 83 -1.86 7.96 -4.04
CA PHE A 83 -3.26 8.15 -3.71
C PHE A 83 -3.77 9.47 -4.25
N GLN A 84 -4.96 9.44 -4.82
CA GLN A 84 -5.71 10.62 -5.22
C GLN A 84 -7.12 10.53 -4.67
N LYS A 85 -7.57 11.59 -4.01
CA LYS A 85 -8.97 11.70 -3.64
C LYS A 85 -9.77 12.18 -4.85
N ASP A 86 -10.71 11.37 -5.30
CA ASP A 86 -11.56 11.68 -6.44
C ASP A 86 -12.73 12.58 -5.99
N VAL A 87 -13.58 12.07 -5.12
CA VAL A 87 -14.69 12.83 -4.50
C VAL A 87 -14.67 12.65 -2.99
N LEU A 88 -15.60 13.27 -2.29
CA LEU A 88 -15.65 13.26 -0.81
C LEU A 88 -15.56 11.84 -0.23
N THR A 89 -16.22 10.90 -0.84
CA THR A 89 -16.39 9.52 -0.35
C THR A 89 -15.66 8.47 -1.16
N ARG A 90 -14.83 8.87 -2.12
CA ARG A 90 -14.10 7.96 -2.98
C ARG A 90 -12.65 8.41 -3.14
N GLY A 91 -11.75 7.47 -3.05
CA GLY A 91 -10.34 7.65 -3.39
C GLY A 91 -9.92 6.72 -4.53
N VAL A 92 -8.87 7.08 -5.22
CA VAL A 92 -8.21 6.25 -6.24
C VAL A 92 -6.79 6.00 -5.80
N VAL A 93 -6.42 4.74 -5.72
CA VAL A 93 -5.04 4.29 -5.47
C VAL A 93 -4.45 3.85 -6.79
N SER A 94 -3.32 4.44 -7.15
CA SER A 94 -2.51 4.00 -8.29
C SER A 94 -1.35 3.16 -7.76
N PHE A 95 -1.50 1.84 -7.80
CA PHE A 95 -0.50 0.90 -7.33
C PHE A 95 0.68 0.75 -8.28
N GLY A 96 1.85 0.59 -7.69
CA GLY A 96 3.08 0.27 -8.37
C GLY A 96 4.11 1.39 -8.33
N GLN A 97 5.33 0.99 -8.09
CA GLN A 97 6.53 1.81 -8.25
C GLN A 97 7.57 1.00 -9.01
N PRO A 98 8.42 1.65 -9.81
CA PRO A 98 9.46 0.94 -10.52
C PRO A 98 10.36 0.15 -9.57
N TYR A 99 10.57 -1.11 -9.89
CA TYR A 99 11.57 -1.95 -9.24
C TYR A 99 12.84 -1.93 -10.08
N ASN A 100 13.78 -1.06 -9.71
CA ASN A 100 14.99 -0.78 -10.51
C ASN A 100 16.15 -1.74 -10.23
N TRP A 101 15.88 -2.89 -9.66
CA TRP A 101 16.87 -3.88 -9.32
C TRP A 101 16.82 -5.07 -10.30
N THR A 102 17.96 -5.60 -10.62
CA THR A 102 18.07 -6.81 -11.45
C THR A 102 17.94 -8.09 -10.64
N ALA A 103 18.05 -8.00 -9.31
CA ALA A 103 17.89 -9.13 -8.41
C ALA A 103 16.42 -9.60 -8.36
N ARG A 104 16.25 -10.92 -8.37
CA ARG A 104 14.96 -11.56 -8.06
C ARG A 104 14.94 -11.93 -6.58
N PRO A 105 14.24 -11.18 -5.72
CA PRO A 105 14.22 -11.46 -4.30
C PRO A 105 13.48 -12.77 -4.03
N LYS A 106 13.97 -13.55 -3.07
CA LYS A 106 13.30 -14.77 -2.61
C LYS A 106 12.29 -14.53 -1.51
N ALA A 107 12.45 -13.43 -0.78
CA ALA A 107 11.59 -13.05 0.34
C ALA A 107 11.72 -11.56 0.65
N MET A 108 10.65 -11.01 1.20
CA MET A 108 10.66 -9.72 1.88
C MET A 108 10.57 -9.97 3.40
N LYS A 109 11.43 -9.32 4.16
CA LYS A 109 11.32 -9.31 5.62
C LYS A 109 10.60 -8.05 6.03
N VAL A 110 9.54 -8.20 6.82
CA VAL A 110 8.79 -7.11 7.42
C VAL A 110 8.86 -7.27 8.94
N GLN A 111 9.32 -6.24 9.61
CA GLN A 111 9.21 -6.15 11.06
C GLN A 111 7.94 -5.37 11.39
N TYR A 112 7.05 -5.96 12.16
CA TYR A 112 5.80 -5.33 12.54
C TYR A 112 5.48 -5.56 14.00
N TYR A 113 4.67 -4.65 14.53
CA TYR A 113 4.07 -4.75 15.85
C TYR A 113 2.57 -4.44 15.72
N ALA A 114 1.73 -5.34 16.25
CA ALA A 114 0.30 -5.14 16.29
C ALA A 114 -0.10 -4.67 17.69
N GLU A 115 -0.33 -3.38 17.85
CA GLU A 115 -0.78 -2.82 19.11
C GLU A 115 -2.23 -3.21 19.40
N LYS A 116 -3.08 -3.08 18.39
CA LYS A 116 -4.49 -3.40 18.50
C LYS A 116 -5.03 -3.85 17.15
N ILE A 117 -5.28 -5.15 17.03
CA ILE A 117 -6.12 -5.71 15.98
C ILE A 117 -7.29 -6.35 16.74
N GLY A 118 -8.48 -5.81 16.57
CA GLY A 118 -9.60 -6.14 17.43
C GLY A 118 -10.89 -6.42 16.68
N ILE A 119 -11.97 -6.03 17.29
CA ILE A 119 -13.31 -6.18 16.72
C ILE A 119 -13.71 -4.89 16.00
N VAL A 120 -14.29 -5.04 14.83
CA VAL A 120 -14.85 -3.92 14.06
C VAL A 120 -15.97 -3.25 14.87
N ASP A 121 -15.84 -1.95 15.09
CA ASP A 121 -16.80 -1.14 15.86
C ASP A 121 -17.37 -0.02 14.99
N ILE A 122 -17.84 -0.38 13.81
CA ILE A 122 -18.47 0.55 12.88
C ILE A 122 -19.68 -0.10 12.24
N ASP A 123 -20.80 0.61 12.23
CA ASP A 123 -22.06 0.09 11.70
C ASP A 123 -22.26 0.30 10.20
N LYS A 124 -21.49 1.23 9.59
CA LYS A 124 -21.66 1.59 8.18
C LYS A 124 -20.49 1.08 7.36
N ASN A 125 -20.75 0.14 6.51
CA ASN A 125 -19.74 -0.50 5.66
C ASN A 125 -19.91 -0.27 4.15
N PHE A 126 -20.99 0.36 3.71
CA PHE A 126 -21.25 0.75 2.31
C PHE A 126 -20.83 -0.31 1.28
N GLY A 127 -21.28 -1.56 1.48
CA GLY A 127 -20.98 -2.66 0.58
C GLY A 127 -19.65 -3.39 0.83
N ALA A 128 -18.85 -2.95 1.80
CA ALA A 128 -17.70 -3.73 2.23
C ALA A 128 -18.16 -5.04 2.89
N PRO A 129 -17.47 -6.16 2.67
CA PRO A 129 -17.84 -7.46 3.26
C PRO A 129 -17.41 -7.57 4.73
N ILE A 130 -17.63 -6.51 5.51
CA ILE A 130 -17.26 -6.43 6.92
C ILE A 130 -18.38 -5.76 7.70
N SER A 131 -18.68 -6.29 8.87
CA SER A 131 -19.75 -5.82 9.73
C SER A 131 -19.25 -5.52 11.13
N LYS A 132 -20.01 -4.72 11.88
CA LYS A 132 -19.74 -4.53 13.30
C LYS A 132 -19.78 -5.88 14.03
N GLY A 133 -18.76 -6.12 14.83
CA GLY A 133 -18.57 -7.37 15.54
C GLY A 133 -17.66 -8.37 14.83
N ASP A 134 -17.34 -8.15 13.57
CA ASP A 134 -16.39 -9.00 12.85
C ASP A 134 -14.98 -8.83 13.41
N GLN A 135 -14.17 -9.86 13.24
CA GLN A 135 -12.75 -9.79 13.58
C GLN A 135 -12.02 -8.95 12.53
N ASP A 136 -11.35 -7.90 12.97
CA ASP A 136 -10.46 -7.12 12.12
C ASP A 136 -9.18 -7.89 11.80
N MET A 137 -8.62 -7.66 10.64
CA MET A 137 -7.39 -8.30 10.17
C MET A 137 -6.47 -7.28 9.52
N ALA A 138 -5.17 -7.42 9.78
CA ALA A 138 -4.15 -6.73 9.00
C ALA A 138 -3.67 -7.63 7.85
N ARG A 139 -3.40 -7.01 6.71
CA ARG A 139 -2.84 -7.70 5.54
C ARG A 139 -1.55 -7.02 5.12
N ILE A 140 -0.52 -7.82 4.90
CA ILE A 140 0.73 -7.39 4.24
C ILE A 140 0.82 -8.18 2.95
N MET A 141 0.97 -7.46 1.85
CA MET A 141 1.09 -8.08 0.53
C MET A 141 2.26 -7.46 -0.21
N VAL A 142 3.00 -8.29 -0.93
CA VAL A 142 4.04 -7.86 -1.85
C VAL A 142 3.88 -8.61 -3.16
N ALA A 143 4.03 -7.90 -4.27
CA ALA A 143 4.09 -8.47 -5.60
C ALA A 143 5.12 -7.70 -6.43
N ILE A 144 5.88 -8.41 -7.25
CA ILE A 144 6.68 -7.85 -8.33
C ILE A 144 5.97 -8.22 -9.61
N VAL A 145 5.62 -7.24 -10.39
CA VAL A 145 4.75 -7.40 -11.56
C VAL A 145 5.41 -6.81 -12.80
N ASP A 146 5.13 -7.39 -13.94
CA ASP A 146 5.55 -6.89 -15.24
C ASP A 146 4.45 -5.98 -15.81
N TRP A 147 4.38 -4.76 -15.28
CA TRP A 147 3.46 -3.75 -15.75
C TRP A 147 4.20 -2.62 -16.46
N ASN A 148 3.62 -2.13 -17.53
CA ASN A 148 4.11 -0.95 -18.24
C ASN A 148 3.54 0.36 -17.67
N ALA A 149 2.59 0.29 -16.76
CA ALA A 149 1.96 1.44 -16.09
C ALA A 149 1.39 1.01 -14.73
N ARG A 150 1.16 1.98 -13.85
CA ARG A 150 0.45 1.75 -12.59
C ARG A 150 -0.96 1.24 -12.83
N ARG A 151 -1.48 0.46 -11.89
CA ARG A 151 -2.87 0.01 -11.87
C ARG A 151 -3.68 0.80 -10.87
N GLU A 152 -4.87 1.24 -11.28
CA GLU A 152 -5.72 2.08 -10.47
C GLU A 152 -6.89 1.29 -9.89
N VAL A 153 -7.13 1.52 -8.61
CA VAL A 153 -8.28 0.97 -7.90
C VAL A 153 -9.01 2.11 -7.21
N GLY A 154 -10.27 2.27 -7.52
CA GLY A 154 -11.16 3.19 -6.82
C GLY A 154 -11.85 2.48 -5.67
N SER A 155 -11.88 3.10 -4.50
CA SER A 155 -12.62 2.59 -3.34
C SER A 155 -13.25 3.74 -2.55
N GLY A 156 -14.30 3.42 -1.79
CA GLY A 156 -15.05 4.39 -1.01
C GLY A 156 -16.36 3.82 -0.56
N THR A 157 -17.44 4.55 -0.79
CA THR A 157 -18.81 4.11 -0.44
C THR A 157 -19.38 3.04 -1.36
N GLU A 158 -18.67 2.73 -2.45
CA GLU A 158 -19.04 1.69 -3.39
C GLU A 158 -17.98 0.58 -3.37
N ALA A 159 -18.29 -0.55 -3.98
CA ALA A 159 -17.31 -1.62 -4.16
C ALA A 159 -16.08 -1.11 -4.91
N PRO A 160 -14.89 -1.65 -4.63
CA PRO A 160 -13.68 -1.30 -5.37
C PRO A 160 -13.87 -1.48 -6.88
N THR A 161 -13.38 -0.51 -7.64
CA THR A 161 -13.41 -0.54 -9.11
C THR A 161 -12.00 -0.24 -9.63
N GLY A 162 -11.63 -0.83 -10.74
CA GLY A 162 -10.34 -0.58 -11.36
C GLY A 162 -9.82 -1.77 -12.11
N THR A 163 -8.58 -1.66 -12.56
CA THR A 163 -7.93 -2.68 -13.39
C THR A 163 -7.18 -3.74 -12.58
N TRP A 164 -7.03 -3.54 -11.30
CA TRP A 164 -6.37 -4.48 -10.40
C TRP A 164 -6.84 -4.28 -8.96
N ASP A 165 -7.32 -5.34 -8.35
CA ASP A 165 -7.66 -5.40 -6.94
C ASP A 165 -6.66 -6.30 -6.23
N PRO A 166 -5.82 -5.76 -5.33
CA PRO A 166 -4.84 -6.56 -4.62
C PRO A 166 -5.45 -7.54 -3.62
N THR A 167 -6.75 -7.47 -3.36
CA THR A 167 -7.45 -8.40 -2.48
C THR A 167 -7.98 -9.62 -3.22
N GLU A 168 -8.06 -9.56 -4.54
CA GLU A 168 -8.56 -10.61 -5.41
C GLU A 168 -7.40 -11.34 -6.10
N THR A 169 -7.23 -12.62 -5.81
CA THR A 169 -6.17 -13.43 -6.44
C THR A 169 -6.35 -13.57 -7.93
N SER A 170 -7.60 -13.54 -8.43
CA SER A 170 -7.92 -13.58 -9.86
C SER A 170 -7.48 -12.33 -10.63
N SER A 171 -7.19 -11.24 -9.95
CA SER A 171 -6.69 -10.01 -10.58
C SER A 171 -5.17 -10.06 -10.85
N VAL A 172 -4.49 -11.05 -10.33
CA VAL A 172 -3.08 -11.32 -10.58
C VAL A 172 -2.98 -12.28 -11.75
N GLU A 173 -2.45 -11.82 -12.88
CA GLU A 173 -2.24 -12.69 -14.03
C GLU A 173 -1.14 -13.71 -13.72
N GLU A 174 -1.48 -14.98 -13.81
CA GLU A 174 -0.56 -16.07 -13.55
C GLU A 174 0.65 -16.01 -14.49
N GLY A 175 1.85 -16.10 -13.94
CA GLY A 175 3.10 -16.06 -14.69
C GLY A 175 3.71 -14.69 -14.95
N LYS A 176 3.10 -13.61 -14.45
CA LYS A 176 3.65 -12.24 -14.54
C LYS A 176 4.13 -11.67 -13.20
N ILE A 177 4.36 -12.53 -12.24
CA ILE A 177 4.93 -12.20 -10.94
C ILE A 177 6.40 -12.63 -10.87
#